data_b0ec9009c9b6b58bf8aec45061b6541f
#
_entry.id   b0ec9009c9b6b58bf8aec45061b6541f
#
_cell.length_a   1.000
_cell.length_b   1.000
_cell.length_c   1.000
_cell.angle_alpha   90.00
_cell.angle_beta   90.00
_cell.angle_gamma   90.00
#
_symmetry.space_group_name_H-M   'P 1'
#
loop_
_entity.id
_entity.type
_entity.pdbx_description
1 polymer ?
#
loop_
_entity_poly.entity_id
_entity_poly.type
_entity_poly.pdbx_seq_one_letter_code
_entity_poly.pdbx_strand_id
1 'polypeptide(L)'
;MMPLQPEPLFRKTAMSAQCTDHCHTPTASTDPRYRRILWIALFVNAAMFVVELGAGLSSGSASLLADAIDFLGDAANYGVSLLVLAMALQWRARAALLKGASMLAFGVFVIGRVAWGAWQGITPEALTMGSVGLLALAANVGVALLLYAWRDGDANMRGVWLCTRNDALSNVAVMLAALGVFGTGRNWPDLVVAGVMAALAISGGWSVVRQARQELAHASKENQPQAL
;
A
#
# COMPACT_ATOMS: atom_id res chain seq x y z
N MET A 1 -44.47 -2.24 -24.95
CA MET A 1 -44.46 -2.06 -23.49
C MET A 1 -43.44 -3.04 -22.92
N MET A 2 -42.25 -2.56 -22.67
CA MET A 2 -41.10 -3.36 -22.22
C MET A 2 -40.94 -3.11 -20.71
N PRO A 3 -40.88 -4.11 -19.84
CA PRO A 3 -40.76 -3.88 -18.39
C PRO A 3 -39.33 -3.42 -18.03
N LEU A 4 -39.26 -2.32 -17.30
CA LEU A 4 -38.05 -1.81 -16.65
C LEU A 4 -37.61 -2.79 -15.55
N GLN A 5 -36.38 -3.29 -15.64
CA GLN A 5 -35.77 -4.05 -14.56
C GLN A 5 -35.20 -3.06 -13.50
N PRO A 6 -35.40 -3.31 -12.20
CA PRO A 6 -34.88 -2.48 -11.16
C PRO A 6 -33.36 -2.74 -10.98
N GLU A 7 -32.56 -1.68 -10.98
CA GLU A 7 -31.14 -1.72 -10.59
C GLU A 7 -30.98 -2.12 -9.12
N PRO A 8 -30.03 -2.98 -8.78
CA PRO A 8 -29.74 -3.30 -7.38
C PRO A 8 -28.95 -2.18 -6.73
N LEU A 9 -29.63 -1.41 -5.89
CA LEU A 9 -29.04 -0.48 -4.91
C LEU A 9 -28.21 -1.23 -3.84
N PHE A 10 -27.07 -0.66 -3.52
CA PHE A 10 -26.16 -1.01 -2.40
C PHE A 10 -25.16 -2.14 -2.63
N ARG A 11 -24.08 -1.80 -3.30
CA ARG A 11 -22.81 -2.46 -3.07
C ARG A 11 -22.06 -1.71 -1.95
N LYS A 12 -22.10 -2.24 -0.73
CA LYS A 12 -21.26 -1.78 0.39
C LYS A 12 -19.79 -2.05 0.02
N THR A 13 -19.06 -1.01 -0.31
CA THR A 13 -17.63 -1.08 -0.63
C THR A 13 -16.83 -1.09 0.66
N ALA A 14 -16.19 -2.21 0.95
CA ALA A 14 -15.12 -2.27 1.96
C ALA A 14 -13.95 -1.42 1.48
N MET A 15 -13.59 -0.38 2.23
CA MET A 15 -12.71 0.73 1.81
C MET A 15 -11.24 0.36 1.63
N SER A 16 -10.78 -0.81 2.04
CA SER A 16 -9.35 -1.17 2.03
C SER A 16 -8.92 -2.17 0.97
N ALA A 17 -9.86 -2.97 0.42
CA ALA A 17 -9.54 -3.92 -0.65
C ALA A 17 -9.39 -3.27 -2.03
N GLN A 18 -9.81 -2.01 -2.20
CA GLN A 18 -9.90 -1.36 -3.50
C GLN A 18 -8.60 -0.78 -4.04
N CYS A 19 -7.58 -0.55 -3.20
CA CYS A 19 -6.29 -0.10 -3.71
C CYS A 19 -5.55 -1.17 -4.54
N THR A 20 -5.87 -2.45 -4.33
CA THR A 20 -5.26 -3.56 -5.09
C THR A 20 -6.02 -3.91 -6.36
N ASP A 21 -7.35 -3.69 -6.41
CA ASP A 21 -8.18 -4.10 -7.55
C ASP A 21 -8.15 -3.13 -8.74
N HIS A 22 -7.71 -1.87 -8.53
CA HIS A 22 -7.67 -0.85 -9.58
C HIS A 22 -6.28 -0.63 -10.21
N CYS A 23 -5.28 -1.41 -9.85
CA CYS A 23 -3.98 -1.42 -10.55
C CYS A 23 -4.05 -2.13 -11.93
N HIS A 24 -5.20 -2.08 -12.60
CA HIS A 24 -5.34 -2.58 -13.97
C HIS A 24 -4.64 -1.66 -14.95
N THR A 25 -3.68 -2.26 -15.65
CA THR A 25 -2.99 -1.77 -16.86
C THR A 25 -3.00 -0.25 -17.04
N PRO A 26 -1.94 0.44 -16.64
CA PRO A 26 -1.85 1.86 -16.88
C PRO A 26 -1.71 2.10 -18.39
N THR A 27 -2.67 2.79 -18.97
CA THR A 27 -2.38 3.63 -20.14
C THR A 27 -1.45 4.71 -19.60
N ALA A 28 -0.15 4.53 -19.85
CA ALA A 28 0.84 5.41 -19.30
C ALA A 28 0.63 6.80 -19.88
N SER A 29 0.32 7.75 -19.04
CA SER A 29 0.36 9.15 -19.41
C SER A 29 1.75 9.49 -19.91
N THR A 30 1.84 10.01 -21.13
CA THR A 30 3.07 10.51 -21.72
C THR A 30 3.47 11.89 -21.21
N ASP A 31 2.69 12.47 -20.28
CA ASP A 31 2.97 13.80 -19.71
C ASP A 31 4.28 13.75 -18.88
N PRO A 32 5.31 14.52 -19.28
CA PRO A 32 6.58 14.57 -18.55
C PRO A 32 6.44 15.09 -17.11
N ARG A 33 5.41 15.90 -16.84
CA ARG A 33 5.13 16.44 -15.49
C ARG A 33 4.65 15.32 -14.58
N TYR A 34 3.72 14.49 -15.05
CA TYR A 34 3.24 13.33 -14.30
C TYR A 34 4.37 12.36 -13.99
N ARG A 35 5.23 12.03 -14.97
CA ARG A 35 6.40 11.18 -14.75
C ARG A 35 7.35 11.73 -13.69
N ARG A 36 7.60 13.04 -13.69
CA ARG A 36 8.42 13.69 -12.64
C ARG A 36 7.82 13.51 -11.25
N ILE A 37 6.51 13.66 -11.12
CA ILE A 37 5.80 13.49 -9.85
C ILE A 37 5.89 12.04 -9.38
N LEU A 38 5.73 11.05 -10.28
CA LEU A 38 5.91 9.65 -9.93
C LEU A 38 7.32 9.35 -9.42
N TRP A 39 8.37 9.96 -10.00
CA TRP A 39 9.73 9.85 -9.47
C TRP A 39 9.87 10.45 -8.07
N ILE A 40 9.31 11.63 -7.84
CA ILE A 40 9.30 12.26 -6.51
C ILE A 40 8.57 11.36 -5.51
N ALA A 41 7.38 10.88 -5.87
CA ALA A 41 6.59 9.99 -5.03
C ALA A 41 7.35 8.70 -4.70
N LEU A 42 8.00 8.08 -5.68
CA LEU A 42 8.83 6.89 -5.48
C LEU A 42 9.95 7.14 -4.47
N PHE A 43 10.73 8.21 -4.64
CA PHE A 43 11.85 8.51 -3.74
C PHE A 43 11.38 8.88 -2.34
N VAL A 44 10.29 9.64 -2.20
CA VAL A 44 9.70 9.99 -0.91
C VAL A 44 9.26 8.73 -0.18
N ASN A 45 8.51 7.84 -0.85
CA ASN A 45 8.02 6.61 -0.22
C ASN A 45 9.16 5.62 0.09
N ALA A 46 10.15 5.48 -0.80
CA ALA A 46 11.33 4.65 -0.52
C ALA A 46 12.14 5.16 0.68
N ALA A 47 12.29 6.48 0.81
CA ALA A 47 12.97 7.09 1.96
C ALA A 47 12.17 6.89 3.25
N MET A 48 10.84 7.10 3.20
CA MET A 48 9.96 6.88 4.35
C MET A 48 9.94 5.43 4.80
N PHE A 49 9.92 4.47 3.86
CA PHE A 49 10.08 3.05 4.20
C PHE A 49 11.31 2.79 5.06
N VAL A 50 12.48 3.34 4.68
CA VAL A 50 13.72 3.16 5.45
C VAL A 50 13.64 3.83 6.84
N VAL A 51 13.08 5.04 6.90
CA VAL A 51 12.91 5.78 8.15
C VAL A 51 11.99 5.04 9.11
N GLU A 52 10.82 4.60 8.65
CA GLU A 52 9.84 3.90 9.48
C GLU A 52 10.27 2.50 9.88
N LEU A 53 10.92 1.77 8.97
CA LEU A 53 11.50 0.47 9.31
C LEU A 53 12.54 0.63 10.44
N GLY A 54 13.43 1.59 10.32
CA GLY A 54 14.44 1.89 11.34
C GLY A 54 13.82 2.36 12.66
N ALA A 55 12.87 3.29 12.60
CA ALA A 55 12.18 3.81 13.77
C ALA A 55 11.31 2.74 14.46
N GLY A 56 10.56 1.93 13.70
CA GLY A 56 9.73 0.86 14.23
C GLY A 56 10.54 -0.24 14.92
N LEU A 57 11.71 -0.60 14.36
CA LEU A 57 12.62 -1.55 14.99
C LEU A 57 13.25 -0.99 16.27
N SER A 58 13.68 0.27 16.27
CA SER A 58 14.36 0.89 17.42
C SER A 58 13.41 1.27 18.56
N SER A 59 12.21 1.79 18.24
CA SER A 59 11.18 2.17 19.23
C SER A 59 10.36 0.99 19.75
N GLY A 60 10.43 -0.17 19.08
CA GLY A 60 9.58 -1.32 19.37
C GLY A 60 8.13 -1.17 18.89
N SER A 61 7.81 -0.17 18.05
CA SER A 61 6.47 0.07 17.53
C SER A 61 6.11 -0.88 16.39
N ALA A 62 5.05 -1.65 16.59
CA ALA A 62 4.53 -2.54 15.57
C ALA A 62 3.70 -1.79 14.51
N SER A 63 3.06 -0.66 14.87
CA SER A 63 2.31 0.15 13.92
C SER A 63 3.22 0.89 12.92
N LEU A 64 4.38 1.42 13.35
CA LEU A 64 5.38 1.96 12.42
C LEU A 64 5.92 0.89 11.47
N LEU A 65 6.13 -0.34 11.95
CA LEU A 65 6.55 -1.45 11.07
C LEU A 65 5.46 -1.81 10.06
N ALA A 66 4.19 -1.71 10.44
CA ALA A 66 3.07 -1.95 9.54
C ALA A 66 2.96 -0.83 8.48
N ASP A 67 3.14 0.44 8.89
CA ASP A 67 3.12 1.61 8.01
C ASP A 67 4.28 1.58 7.00
N ALA A 68 5.47 1.14 7.43
CA ALA A 68 6.60 0.91 6.52
C ALA A 68 6.25 -0.01 5.32
N ILE A 69 5.36 -1.00 5.52
CA ILE A 69 4.93 -1.87 4.42
C ILE A 69 4.13 -1.10 3.38
N ASP A 70 3.29 -0.18 3.80
CA ASP A 70 2.48 0.65 2.89
C ASP A 70 3.41 1.55 2.05
N PHE A 71 4.42 2.18 2.66
CA PHE A 71 5.43 2.93 1.93
C PHE A 71 6.24 2.08 0.93
N LEU A 72 6.58 0.84 1.29
CA LEU A 72 7.23 -0.09 0.36
C LEU A 72 6.31 -0.45 -0.80
N GLY A 73 5.05 -0.73 -0.51
CA GLY A 73 4.02 -1.04 -1.50
C GLY A 73 3.83 0.10 -2.50
N ASP A 74 3.77 1.32 -2.01
CA ASP A 74 3.62 2.53 -2.81
C ASP A 74 4.85 2.82 -3.66
N ALA A 75 6.05 2.75 -3.09
CA ALA A 75 7.29 2.89 -3.86
C ALA A 75 7.34 1.88 -5.02
N ALA A 76 6.94 0.63 -4.78
CA ALA A 76 6.84 -0.38 -5.83
C ALA A 76 5.78 -0.02 -6.89
N ASN A 77 4.62 0.53 -6.49
CA ASN A 77 3.56 0.96 -7.42
C ASN A 77 4.04 2.10 -8.32
N TYR A 78 4.70 3.12 -7.76
CA TYR A 78 5.26 4.22 -8.54
C TYR A 78 6.36 3.73 -9.49
N GLY A 79 7.23 2.82 -9.02
CA GLY A 79 8.24 2.18 -9.85
C GLY A 79 7.64 1.41 -11.03
N VAL A 80 6.62 0.58 -10.80
CA VAL A 80 5.91 -0.14 -11.86
C VAL A 80 5.25 0.85 -12.83
N SER A 81 4.57 1.90 -12.34
CA SER A 81 3.93 2.92 -13.17
C SER A 81 4.93 3.65 -14.08
N LEU A 82 6.17 3.86 -13.62
CA LEU A 82 7.24 4.46 -14.41
C LEU A 82 7.81 3.50 -15.48
N LEU A 83 7.86 2.20 -15.18
CA LEU A 83 8.49 1.18 -16.03
C LEU A 83 7.52 0.59 -17.06
N VAL A 84 6.21 0.71 -16.85
CA VAL A 84 5.17 0.07 -17.67
C VAL A 84 5.30 0.37 -19.17
N LEU A 85 5.81 1.56 -19.52
CA LEU A 85 5.99 1.97 -20.92
C LEU A 85 7.03 1.13 -21.68
N ALA A 86 7.96 0.46 -20.98
CA ALA A 86 9.12 -0.21 -21.59
C ALA A 86 9.13 -1.74 -21.39
N MET A 87 8.18 -2.31 -20.62
CA MET A 87 8.27 -3.72 -20.20
C MET A 87 7.15 -4.58 -20.78
N ALA A 88 7.51 -5.79 -21.26
CA ALA A 88 6.56 -6.82 -21.65
C ALA A 88 5.70 -7.26 -20.44
N LEU A 89 4.45 -7.69 -20.72
CA LEU A 89 3.45 -8.10 -19.72
C LEU A 89 4.01 -9.10 -18.68
N GLN A 90 4.84 -10.04 -19.12
CA GLN A 90 5.46 -11.05 -18.24
C GLN A 90 6.35 -10.44 -17.16
N TRP A 91 7.14 -9.41 -17.49
CA TRP A 91 8.00 -8.73 -16.51
C TRP A 91 7.19 -7.91 -15.50
N ARG A 92 6.11 -7.30 -15.96
CA ARG A 92 5.17 -6.57 -15.09
C ARG A 92 4.51 -7.50 -14.09
N ALA A 93 4.01 -8.66 -14.55
CA ALA A 93 3.40 -9.65 -13.70
C ALA A 93 4.40 -10.26 -12.69
N ARG A 94 5.69 -10.45 -13.09
CA ARG A 94 6.75 -10.87 -12.15
C ARG A 94 7.05 -9.81 -11.10
N ALA A 95 7.10 -8.53 -11.48
CA ALA A 95 7.30 -7.43 -10.54
C ALA A 95 6.13 -7.34 -9.55
N ALA A 96 4.89 -7.46 -10.02
CA ALA A 96 3.70 -7.52 -9.16
C ALA A 96 3.72 -8.75 -8.22
N LEU A 97 4.17 -9.91 -8.71
CA LEU A 97 4.32 -11.10 -7.88
C LEU A 97 5.34 -10.89 -6.75
N LEU A 98 6.50 -10.30 -7.08
CA LEU A 98 7.54 -9.98 -6.09
C LEU A 98 7.01 -8.98 -5.04
N LYS A 99 6.31 -7.92 -5.48
CA LYS A 99 5.66 -6.95 -4.60
C LYS A 99 4.67 -7.63 -3.65
N GLY A 100 3.71 -8.41 -4.19
CA GLY A 100 2.71 -9.08 -3.37
C GLY A 100 3.33 -10.08 -2.40
N ALA A 101 4.38 -10.80 -2.80
CA ALA A 101 5.12 -11.71 -1.94
C ALA A 101 5.85 -10.98 -0.79
N SER A 102 6.47 -9.82 -1.07
CA SER A 102 7.09 -8.99 -0.02
C SER A 102 6.05 -8.44 0.96
N MET A 103 4.90 -7.95 0.48
CA MET A 103 3.80 -7.52 1.35
C MET A 103 3.31 -8.62 2.28
N LEU A 104 3.15 -9.86 1.77
CA LEU A 104 2.78 -11.02 2.58
C LEU A 104 3.85 -11.34 3.63
N ALA A 105 5.12 -11.38 3.24
CA ALA A 105 6.23 -11.69 4.14
C ALA A 105 6.35 -10.65 5.27
N PHE A 106 6.28 -9.37 4.93
CA PHE A 106 6.30 -8.29 5.91
C PHE A 106 5.04 -8.28 6.78
N GLY A 107 3.86 -8.50 6.21
CA GLY A 107 2.62 -8.59 6.99
C GLY A 107 2.66 -9.71 8.04
N VAL A 108 3.17 -10.89 7.67
CA VAL A 108 3.40 -12.00 8.61
C VAL A 108 4.45 -11.63 9.66
N PHE A 109 5.54 -10.95 9.27
CA PHE A 109 6.55 -10.43 10.20
C PHE A 109 5.93 -9.49 11.23
N VAL A 110 5.07 -8.53 10.81
CA VAL A 110 4.39 -7.61 11.72
C VAL A 110 3.43 -8.34 12.65
N ILE A 111 2.66 -9.33 12.17
CA ILE A 111 1.83 -10.17 13.05
C ILE A 111 2.68 -10.86 14.11
N GLY A 112 3.84 -11.39 13.73
CA GLY A 112 4.82 -11.96 14.67
C GLY A 112 5.29 -10.92 15.71
N ARG A 113 5.57 -9.68 15.28
CA ARG A 113 5.94 -8.57 16.16
C ARG A 113 4.81 -8.17 17.11
N VAL A 114 3.57 -8.14 16.62
CA VAL A 114 2.37 -7.89 17.46
C VAL A 114 2.23 -8.96 18.54
N ALA A 115 2.32 -10.24 18.17
CA ALA A 115 2.24 -11.34 19.12
C ALA A 115 3.37 -11.30 20.15
N TRP A 116 4.59 -11.02 19.71
CA TRP A 116 5.77 -10.88 20.58
C TRP A 116 5.63 -9.69 21.53
N GLY A 117 5.22 -8.51 21.03
CA GLY A 117 4.99 -7.31 21.84
C GLY A 117 3.90 -7.51 22.88
N ALA A 118 2.81 -8.23 22.53
CA ALA A 118 1.76 -8.60 23.46
C ALA A 118 2.26 -9.54 24.58
N TRP A 119 3.13 -10.49 24.23
CA TRP A 119 3.71 -11.42 25.20
C TRP A 119 4.71 -10.72 26.14
N GLN A 120 5.62 -9.92 25.61
CA GLN A 120 6.68 -9.26 26.36
C GLN A 120 6.21 -8.02 27.12
N GLY A 121 5.04 -7.47 26.78
CA GLY A 121 4.55 -6.22 27.36
C GLY A 121 5.41 -5.00 27.00
N ILE A 122 6.18 -5.07 25.89
CA ILE A 122 7.04 -3.98 25.44
C ILE A 122 6.16 -2.78 25.07
N THR A 123 6.35 -1.66 25.75
CA THR A 123 5.68 -0.40 25.43
C THR A 123 6.58 0.37 24.47
N PRO A 124 6.11 0.71 23.25
CA PRO A 124 6.90 1.46 22.31
C PRO A 124 7.12 2.90 22.78
N GLU A 125 8.15 3.55 22.24
CA GLU A 125 8.45 4.95 22.55
C GLU A 125 7.47 5.87 21.80
N ALA A 126 6.48 6.41 22.54
CA ALA A 126 5.40 7.20 21.97
C ALA A 126 5.89 8.48 21.25
N LEU A 127 6.99 9.09 21.69
CA LEU A 127 7.57 10.29 21.07
C LEU A 127 8.11 9.96 19.66
N THR A 128 8.85 8.88 19.53
CA THR A 128 9.35 8.38 18.24
C THR A 128 8.19 8.03 17.31
N MET A 129 7.18 7.28 17.81
CA MET A 129 5.98 6.98 17.02
C MET A 129 5.28 8.25 16.51
N GLY A 130 5.06 9.21 17.39
CA GLY A 130 4.37 10.46 17.05
C GLY A 130 5.14 11.32 16.07
N SER A 131 6.46 11.48 16.25
CA SER A 131 7.30 12.31 15.37
C SER A 131 7.46 11.68 13.98
N VAL A 132 7.68 10.38 13.91
CA VAL A 132 7.82 9.65 12.62
C VAL A 132 6.47 9.55 11.93
N GLY A 133 5.38 9.25 12.65
CA GLY A 133 4.03 9.23 12.08
C GLY A 133 3.58 10.60 11.55
N LEU A 134 4.00 11.71 12.20
CA LEU A 134 3.75 13.05 11.66
C LEU A 134 4.54 13.29 10.37
N LEU A 135 5.78 12.85 10.30
CA LEU A 135 6.60 12.94 9.10
C LEU A 135 5.99 12.10 7.96
N ALA A 136 5.52 10.89 8.25
CA ALA A 136 4.83 10.02 7.32
C ALA A 136 3.54 10.64 6.78
N LEU A 137 2.72 11.19 7.67
CA LEU A 137 1.52 11.92 7.28
C LEU A 137 1.85 13.12 6.37
N ALA A 138 2.87 13.90 6.70
CA ALA A 138 3.31 15.02 5.88
C ALA A 138 3.80 14.56 4.50
N ALA A 139 4.54 13.45 4.43
CA ALA A 139 5.01 12.86 3.18
C ALA A 139 3.83 12.41 2.30
N ASN A 140 2.87 11.64 2.84
CA ASN A 140 1.72 11.14 2.08
C ASN A 140 0.75 12.25 1.68
N VAL A 141 0.49 13.22 2.55
CA VAL A 141 -0.30 14.42 2.19
C VAL A 141 0.42 15.21 1.09
N GLY A 142 1.72 15.40 1.19
CA GLY A 142 2.52 16.08 0.17
C GLY A 142 2.43 15.39 -1.19
N VAL A 143 2.60 14.07 -1.24
CA VAL A 143 2.46 13.27 -2.47
C VAL A 143 1.03 13.31 -3.00
N ALA A 144 0.02 13.18 -2.11
CA ALA A 144 -1.39 13.29 -2.50
C ALA A 144 -1.73 14.64 -3.14
N LEU A 145 -1.20 15.74 -2.61
CA LEU A 145 -1.37 17.08 -3.18
C LEU A 145 -0.69 17.20 -4.55
N LEU A 146 0.51 16.63 -4.73
CA LEU A 146 1.19 16.60 -6.04
C LEU A 146 0.38 15.80 -7.06
N LEU A 147 -0.25 14.71 -6.65
CA LEU A 147 -1.07 13.85 -7.51
C LEU A 147 -2.50 14.39 -7.72
N TYR A 148 -2.94 15.35 -6.93
CA TYR A 148 -4.31 15.87 -6.95
C TYR A 148 -4.76 16.39 -8.32
N ALA A 149 -3.85 17.00 -9.09
CA ALA A 149 -4.14 17.52 -10.43
C ALA A 149 -4.50 16.39 -11.44
N TRP A 150 -4.12 15.15 -11.15
CA TRP A 150 -4.37 13.96 -12.00
C TRP A 150 -5.44 13.01 -11.44
N ARG A 151 -6.14 13.37 -10.35
CA ARG A 151 -7.16 12.53 -9.70
C ARG A 151 -8.35 12.15 -10.59
N ASP A 152 -8.65 12.98 -11.58
CA ASP A 152 -9.73 12.78 -12.56
C ASP A 152 -9.20 12.30 -13.93
N GLY A 153 -7.92 11.89 -13.99
CA GLY A 153 -7.28 11.36 -15.18
C GLY A 153 -7.70 9.92 -15.51
N ASP A 154 -6.81 9.16 -16.12
CA ASP A 154 -7.07 7.76 -16.42
C ASP A 154 -7.17 6.89 -15.16
N ALA A 155 -7.57 5.62 -15.33
CA ALA A 155 -7.78 4.70 -14.20
C ALA A 155 -6.52 4.52 -13.33
N ASN A 156 -5.32 4.55 -13.92
CA ASN A 156 -4.06 4.45 -13.18
C ASN A 156 -3.79 5.71 -12.34
N MET A 157 -3.95 6.90 -12.93
CA MET A 157 -3.76 8.17 -12.24
C MET A 157 -4.69 8.30 -11.05
N ARG A 158 -5.98 7.98 -11.27
CA ARG A 158 -6.99 7.97 -10.22
C ARG A 158 -6.67 6.95 -9.13
N GLY A 159 -6.26 5.73 -9.51
CA GLY A 159 -5.88 4.68 -8.57
C GLY A 159 -4.71 5.10 -7.69
N VAL A 160 -3.63 5.62 -8.28
CA VAL A 160 -2.46 6.12 -7.57
C VAL A 160 -2.83 7.20 -6.54
N TRP A 161 -3.65 8.19 -6.94
CA TRP A 161 -4.09 9.25 -6.02
C TRP A 161 -4.95 8.71 -4.88
N LEU A 162 -5.88 7.76 -5.15
CA LEU A 162 -6.74 7.15 -4.13
C LEU A 162 -5.94 6.35 -3.11
N CYS A 163 -4.92 5.58 -3.56
CA CYS A 163 -4.02 4.86 -2.65
C CYS A 163 -3.31 5.85 -1.73
N THR A 164 -2.60 6.83 -2.26
CA THR A 164 -1.86 7.82 -1.46
C THR A 164 -2.76 8.58 -0.47
N ARG A 165 -4.00 8.89 -0.86
CA ARG A 165 -4.98 9.49 0.07
C ARG A 165 -5.33 8.55 1.22
N ASN A 166 -5.51 7.26 0.94
CA ASN A 166 -5.83 6.28 1.97
C ASN A 166 -4.65 6.06 2.92
N ASP A 167 -3.41 6.09 2.42
CA ASP A 167 -2.20 5.96 3.24
C ASP A 167 -2.05 7.15 4.20
N ALA A 168 -2.42 8.36 3.77
CA ALA A 168 -2.51 9.50 4.68
C ALA A 168 -3.51 9.26 5.84
N LEU A 169 -4.61 8.53 5.60
CA LEU A 169 -5.55 8.14 6.67
C LEU A 169 -4.97 7.06 7.59
N SER A 170 -4.19 6.11 7.06
CA SER A 170 -3.47 5.11 7.87
C SER A 170 -2.47 5.79 8.81
N ASN A 171 -1.73 6.79 8.33
CA ASN A 171 -0.80 7.57 9.17
C ASN A 171 -1.51 8.31 10.31
N VAL A 172 -2.74 8.80 10.10
CA VAL A 172 -3.55 9.35 11.20
C VAL A 172 -3.82 8.28 12.26
N ALA A 173 -4.10 7.04 11.86
CA ALA A 173 -4.30 5.94 12.81
C ALA A 173 -3.02 5.63 13.62
N VAL A 174 -1.83 5.66 12.99
CA VAL A 174 -0.55 5.51 13.70
C VAL A 174 -0.33 6.64 14.71
N MET A 175 -0.64 7.88 14.35
CA MET A 175 -0.57 9.02 15.29
C MET A 175 -1.54 8.87 16.46
N LEU A 176 -2.77 8.39 16.21
CA LEU A 176 -3.74 8.10 17.29
C LEU A 176 -3.24 6.97 18.19
N ALA A 177 -2.57 5.95 17.64
CA ALA A 177 -1.91 4.92 18.42
C ALA A 177 -0.80 5.51 19.31
N ALA A 178 0.04 6.41 18.78
CA ALA A 178 1.08 7.10 19.55
C ALA A 178 0.48 7.89 20.73
N LEU A 179 -0.59 8.66 20.49
CA LEU A 179 -1.32 9.37 21.56
C LEU A 179 -1.92 8.41 22.58
N GLY A 180 -2.46 7.28 22.14
CA GLY A 180 -2.99 6.23 23.00
C GLY A 180 -1.90 5.59 23.87
N VAL A 181 -0.71 5.30 23.32
CA VAL A 181 0.44 4.79 24.06
C VAL A 181 0.92 5.82 25.08
N PHE A 182 1.04 7.09 24.68
CA PHE A 182 1.44 8.18 25.57
C PHE A 182 0.46 8.34 26.73
N GLY A 183 -0.85 8.34 26.47
CA GLY A 183 -1.89 8.56 27.50
C GLY A 183 -2.11 7.37 28.41
N THR A 184 -1.92 6.13 27.93
CA THR A 184 -2.17 4.91 28.73
C THR A 184 -0.92 4.29 29.33
N GLY A 185 0.27 4.63 28.83
CA GLY A 185 1.54 3.98 29.18
C GLY A 185 1.58 2.50 28.82
N ARG A 186 0.70 2.04 27.91
CA ARG A 186 0.56 0.63 27.48
C ARG A 186 0.72 0.48 26.00
N ASN A 187 1.12 -0.70 25.56
CA ASN A 187 1.37 -1.04 24.15
C ASN A 187 0.12 -1.37 23.34
N TRP A 188 -1.03 -1.63 23.95
CA TRP A 188 -2.20 -2.12 23.23
C TRP A 188 -2.71 -1.22 22.09
N PRO A 189 -2.63 0.15 22.16
CA PRO A 189 -3.07 0.98 21.04
C PRO A 189 -2.20 0.77 19.78
N ASP A 190 -0.89 0.66 19.96
CA ASP A 190 0.06 0.34 18.89
C ASP A 190 -0.21 -1.05 18.29
N LEU A 191 -0.40 -2.06 19.14
CA LEU A 191 -0.64 -3.45 18.70
C LEU A 191 -1.96 -3.59 17.94
N VAL A 192 -3.02 -2.88 18.34
CA VAL A 192 -4.31 -2.90 17.64
C VAL A 192 -4.18 -2.29 16.24
N VAL A 193 -3.58 -1.12 16.12
CA VAL A 193 -3.37 -0.47 14.82
C VAL A 193 -2.47 -1.33 13.94
N ALA A 194 -1.34 -1.82 14.47
CA ALA A 194 -0.44 -2.71 13.75
C ALA A 194 -1.14 -3.99 13.26
N GLY A 195 -1.96 -4.61 14.10
CA GLY A 195 -2.71 -5.81 13.74
C GLY A 195 -3.70 -5.58 12.60
N VAL A 196 -4.42 -4.46 12.64
CA VAL A 196 -5.35 -4.07 11.56
C VAL A 196 -4.58 -3.82 10.27
N MET A 197 -3.53 -3.00 10.30
CA MET A 197 -2.72 -2.67 9.11
C MET A 197 -2.06 -3.93 8.53
N ALA A 198 -1.49 -4.80 9.36
CA ALA A 198 -0.89 -6.05 8.90
C ALA A 198 -1.92 -7.00 8.25
N ALA A 199 -3.14 -7.09 8.79
CA ALA A 199 -4.22 -7.88 8.19
C ALA A 199 -4.62 -7.33 6.81
N LEU A 200 -4.68 -5.99 6.66
CA LEU A 200 -4.94 -5.32 5.39
C LEU A 200 -3.80 -5.56 4.39
N ALA A 201 -2.54 -5.43 4.83
CA ALA A 201 -1.36 -5.71 4.00
C ALA A 201 -1.33 -7.17 3.50
N ILE A 202 -1.65 -8.14 4.36
CA ILE A 202 -1.74 -9.56 3.99
C ILE A 202 -2.86 -9.79 2.97
N SER A 203 -4.05 -9.24 3.19
CA SER A 203 -5.18 -9.39 2.26
C SER A 203 -4.89 -8.78 0.90
N GLY A 204 -4.30 -7.57 0.88
CA GLY A 204 -3.86 -6.89 -0.33
C GLY A 204 -2.75 -7.65 -1.05
N GLY A 205 -1.71 -8.07 -0.34
CA GLY A 205 -0.61 -8.88 -0.89
C GLY A 205 -1.09 -10.19 -1.51
N TRP A 206 -2.06 -10.86 -0.87
CA TRP A 206 -2.66 -12.08 -1.43
C TRP A 206 -3.41 -11.81 -2.75
N SER A 207 -4.20 -10.73 -2.80
CA SER A 207 -4.91 -10.30 -4.01
C SER A 207 -3.94 -10.05 -5.16
N VAL A 208 -2.86 -9.28 -4.90
CA VAL A 208 -1.81 -9.00 -5.90
C VAL A 208 -1.11 -10.26 -6.39
N VAL A 209 -0.75 -11.18 -5.49
CA VAL A 209 -0.12 -12.47 -5.86
C VAL A 209 -1.06 -13.31 -6.73
N ARG A 210 -2.34 -13.37 -6.36
CA ARG A 210 -3.34 -14.13 -7.13
C ARG A 210 -3.49 -13.57 -8.54
N GLN A 211 -3.62 -12.26 -8.67
CA GLN A 211 -3.74 -11.58 -9.96
C GLN A 211 -2.48 -11.77 -10.82
N ALA A 212 -1.30 -11.54 -10.27
CA ALA A 212 -0.03 -11.71 -10.99
C ALA A 212 0.16 -13.14 -11.51
N ARG A 213 -0.26 -14.16 -10.74
CA ARG A 213 -0.25 -15.56 -11.20
C ARG A 213 -1.21 -15.81 -12.36
N GLN A 214 -2.39 -15.19 -12.34
CA GLN A 214 -3.35 -15.30 -13.45
C GLN A 214 -2.79 -14.66 -14.72
N GLU A 215 -2.19 -13.46 -14.64
CA GLU A 215 -1.58 -12.78 -15.77
C GLU A 215 -0.41 -13.59 -16.37
N LEU A 216 0.44 -14.20 -15.53
CA LEU A 216 1.52 -15.07 -15.99
C LEU A 216 0.98 -16.33 -16.68
N ALA A 217 -0.09 -16.92 -16.18
CA ALA A 217 -0.71 -18.11 -16.79
C ALA A 217 -1.34 -17.79 -18.16
N HIS A 218 -1.96 -16.61 -18.31
CA HIS A 218 -2.47 -16.14 -19.61
C HIS A 218 -1.34 -15.87 -20.61
N ALA A 219 -0.30 -15.17 -20.21
CA ALA A 219 0.85 -14.88 -21.06
C ALA A 219 1.59 -16.17 -21.53
N SER A 220 1.59 -17.22 -20.71
CA SER A 220 2.16 -18.52 -21.08
C SER A 220 1.34 -19.24 -22.15
N LYS A 221 0.01 -19.12 -22.10
CA LYS A 221 -0.88 -19.75 -23.10
C LYS A 221 -0.81 -19.06 -24.46
N GLU A 222 -0.67 -17.74 -24.45
CA GLU A 222 -0.57 -16.94 -25.69
C GLU A 222 0.73 -17.20 -26.45
N ASN A 223 1.80 -17.56 -25.73
CA ASN A 223 3.11 -17.90 -26.31
C ASN A 223 3.26 -19.39 -26.74
N GLN A 224 2.25 -20.25 -26.52
CA GLN A 224 2.25 -21.59 -27.09
C GLN A 224 1.86 -21.53 -28.57
N PRO A 225 2.72 -21.99 -29.53
CA PRO A 225 2.32 -22.11 -30.93
C PRO A 225 1.09 -23.01 -30.99
N GLN A 226 0.02 -22.54 -31.65
CA GLN A 226 -1.10 -23.42 -32.02
C GLN A 226 -0.50 -24.56 -32.85
N ALA A 227 -0.35 -25.73 -32.24
CA ALA A 227 -0.02 -26.95 -32.96
C ALA A 227 -1.21 -27.25 -33.90
N LEU A 228 -1.02 -26.95 -35.18
CA LEU A 228 -1.88 -27.37 -36.28
C LEU A 228 -1.66 -28.85 -36.56
#